data_5bdb2764280b76ecf52c30b19d7d2746
#
_entry.id   5bdb2764280b76ecf52c30b19d7d2746
#
_cell.length_a   1.000
_cell.length_b   1.000
_cell.length_c   1.000
_cell.angle_alpha   90.00
_cell.angle_beta   90.00
_cell.angle_gamma   90.00
#
_symmetry.space_group_name_H-M   'P 1'
#
loop_
_entity.id
_entity.type
_entity.pdbx_description
1 polymer ?
#
loop_
_entity_poly.entity_id
_entity_poly.type
_entity_poly.pdbx_seq_one_letter_code
_entity_poly.pdbx_strand_id
1 'polypeptide(L)'
;VVGIVVSTQSLGFFGNDTSSESEGSGIIYSDDGYIITNYHVISSAVESTGKISVYLQSDSDTAVSATVVGYDVSADLAVVKIDKTGLPAIEIGDSSTLKVGQTAIAVGNPGGMDFMGSVSKGIISGLDRTIQLENTTEINLIQTDAAINPGNSGGALVNSSGQLIGVNSAKMASDNFEGMGFAIPVNDVVSICDRIIS
;
A
#
# COMPACT_ATOMS: atom_id res chain seq x y z
N VAL A 1 -8.78 -1.37 -5.22
CA VAL A 1 -8.02 -0.66 -4.16
C VAL A 1 -9.00 -0.21 -3.08
N VAL A 2 -8.58 -0.18 -1.83
CA VAL A 2 -9.36 0.19 -0.66
C VAL A 2 -8.68 1.31 0.10
N GLY A 3 -9.43 2.07 0.91
CA GLY A 3 -8.88 2.99 1.90
C GLY A 3 -8.52 2.24 3.18
N ILE A 4 -7.43 2.63 3.82
CA ILE A 4 -7.03 2.14 5.14
C ILE A 4 -6.86 3.33 6.06
N VAL A 5 -7.54 3.30 7.20
CA VAL A 5 -7.41 4.28 8.27
C VAL A 5 -6.98 3.55 9.54
N VAL A 6 -5.90 4.02 10.13
CA VAL A 6 -5.39 3.50 11.40
C VAL A 6 -5.58 4.55 12.47
N SER A 7 -6.37 4.22 13.48
CA SER A 7 -6.64 5.10 14.62
C SER A 7 -5.94 4.55 15.87
N THR A 8 -5.11 5.36 16.51
CA THR A 8 -4.46 5.04 17.79
C THR A 8 -4.93 6.00 18.87
N GLN A 9 -5.18 5.49 20.07
CA GLN A 9 -5.49 6.29 21.25
C GLN A 9 -4.28 6.27 22.19
N SER A 10 -3.73 7.43 22.50
CA SER A 10 -2.70 7.59 23.52
C SER A 10 -3.32 8.24 24.75
N LEU A 11 -3.29 7.52 25.89
CA LEU A 11 -3.66 8.07 27.20
C LEU A 11 -2.56 9.04 27.63
N GLY A 12 -2.81 10.33 27.50
CA GLY A 12 -1.91 11.37 28.03
C GLY A 12 -1.89 11.34 29.56
N PHE A 13 -0.69 11.45 30.15
CA PHE A 13 -0.46 11.44 31.60
C PHE A 13 -1.24 12.52 32.39
N PHE A 14 -1.87 13.47 31.70
CA PHE A 14 -2.68 14.57 32.27
C PHE A 14 -4.14 14.55 31.79
N GLY A 15 -4.66 13.40 31.31
CA GLY A 15 -6.10 13.29 30.98
C GLY A 15 -6.53 13.92 29.66
N ASN A 16 -5.60 14.26 28.77
CA ASN A 16 -5.92 14.63 27.39
C ASN A 16 -5.70 13.43 26.50
N ASP A 17 -6.78 12.78 26.07
CA ASP A 17 -6.75 11.75 25.05
C ASP A 17 -6.36 12.37 23.71
N THR A 18 -5.20 12.02 23.20
CA THR A 18 -4.80 12.37 21.83
C THR A 18 -5.08 11.17 20.93
N SER A 19 -6.00 11.31 19.99
CA SER A 19 -6.18 10.39 18.89
C SER A 19 -5.27 10.80 17.74
N SER A 20 -4.49 9.86 17.23
CA SER A 20 -3.73 10.04 15.98
C SER A 20 -4.33 9.12 14.92
N GLU A 21 -4.54 9.67 13.72
CA GLU A 21 -5.00 8.91 12.57
C GLU A 21 -3.92 8.93 11.49
N SER A 22 -3.71 7.77 10.86
CA SER A 22 -2.86 7.58 9.71
C SER A 22 -3.70 6.96 8.60
N GLU A 23 -3.54 7.47 7.38
CA GLU A 23 -4.30 7.04 6.22
C GLU A 23 -3.38 6.49 5.12
N GLY A 24 -3.90 5.52 4.38
CA GLY A 24 -3.21 4.91 3.27
C GLY A 24 -4.15 4.12 2.38
N SER A 25 -3.57 3.30 1.54
CA SER A 25 -4.28 2.45 0.59
C SER A 25 -4.00 0.98 0.85
N GLY A 26 -4.87 0.13 0.32
CA GLY A 26 -4.68 -1.32 0.30
C GLY A 26 -5.23 -1.93 -0.99
N ILE A 27 -4.80 -3.15 -1.26
CA ILE A 27 -5.14 -3.91 -2.45
C ILE A 27 -5.86 -5.19 -2.02
N ILE A 28 -7.07 -5.42 -2.51
CA ILE A 28 -7.77 -6.69 -2.29
C ILE A 28 -6.99 -7.79 -3.01
N TYR A 29 -6.33 -8.66 -2.24
CA TYR A 29 -5.49 -9.73 -2.74
C TYR A 29 -6.28 -10.98 -3.06
N SER A 30 -7.27 -11.30 -2.21
CA SER A 30 -8.14 -12.46 -2.40
C SER A 30 -9.61 -12.12 -2.16
N ASP A 31 -10.50 -12.93 -2.70
CA ASP A 31 -11.94 -12.74 -2.62
C ASP A 31 -12.52 -12.98 -1.21
N ASP A 32 -11.77 -13.64 -0.34
CA ASP A 32 -12.13 -13.93 1.05
C ASP A 32 -11.63 -12.85 2.04
N GLY A 33 -11.01 -11.76 1.57
CA GLY A 33 -10.74 -10.57 2.37
C GLY A 33 -9.29 -10.35 2.82
N TYR A 34 -8.30 -11.02 2.23
CA TYR A 34 -6.91 -10.62 2.42
C TYR A 34 -6.61 -9.35 1.63
N ILE A 35 -5.95 -8.40 2.28
CA ILE A 35 -5.60 -7.09 1.73
C ILE A 35 -4.11 -6.84 1.95
N ILE A 36 -3.41 -6.50 0.87
CA ILE A 36 -2.00 -6.08 0.91
C ILE A 36 -1.93 -4.58 1.12
N THR A 37 -0.98 -4.13 1.93
CA THR A 37 -0.63 -2.73 2.13
C THR A 37 0.85 -2.59 2.48
N ASN A 38 1.34 -1.37 2.67
CA ASN A 38 2.67 -1.15 3.23
C ASN A 38 2.67 -1.31 4.77
N TYR A 39 3.79 -1.79 5.31
CA TYR A 39 3.96 -1.88 6.77
C TYR A 39 3.86 -0.50 7.44
N HIS A 40 4.49 0.54 6.87
CA HIS A 40 4.46 1.87 7.47
C HIS A 40 3.05 2.47 7.57
N VAL A 41 2.08 2.02 6.74
CA VAL A 41 0.67 2.44 6.82
C VAL A 41 0.01 1.92 8.10
N ILE A 42 0.36 0.70 8.54
CA ILE A 42 -0.25 0.04 9.70
C ILE A 42 0.65 -0.03 10.94
N SER A 43 1.88 0.47 10.86
CA SER A 43 2.89 0.33 11.93
C SER A 43 2.41 0.85 13.27
N SER A 44 1.69 1.97 13.30
CA SER A 44 1.13 2.53 14.52
C SER A 44 0.09 1.61 15.19
N ALA A 45 -0.67 0.83 14.41
CA ALA A 45 -1.59 -0.17 14.97
C ALA A 45 -0.85 -1.37 15.55
N VAL A 46 0.28 -1.75 14.95
CA VAL A 46 1.13 -2.85 15.43
C VAL A 46 1.84 -2.48 16.73
N GLU A 47 2.37 -1.26 16.79
CA GLU A 47 3.19 -0.78 17.91
C GLU A 47 2.37 -0.33 19.13
N SER A 48 1.12 0.12 18.95
CA SER A 48 0.31 0.77 19.98
C SER A 48 -1.16 0.37 19.99
N THR A 49 -1.51 -0.90 19.86
CA THR A 49 -2.91 -1.39 19.97
C THR A 49 -3.94 -0.51 19.25
N GLY A 50 -3.63 -0.04 18.07
CA GLY A 50 -4.52 0.76 17.24
C GLY A 50 -5.59 -0.09 16.54
N LYS A 51 -6.62 0.58 16.03
CA LYS A 51 -7.65 -0.04 15.18
C LYS A 51 -7.35 0.22 13.73
N ILE A 52 -7.50 -0.82 12.90
CA ILE A 52 -7.43 -0.71 11.44
C ILE A 52 -8.84 -0.77 10.88
N SER A 53 -9.22 0.25 10.15
CA SER A 53 -10.48 0.36 9.42
C SER A 53 -10.20 0.34 7.93
N VAL A 54 -10.91 -0.52 7.21
CA VAL A 54 -10.84 -0.64 5.75
C VAL A 54 -12.15 -0.10 5.15
N TYR A 55 -12.01 0.73 4.15
CA TYR A 55 -13.11 1.31 3.39
C TYR A 55 -13.10 0.77 1.97
N LEU A 56 -14.19 0.12 1.57
CA LEU A 56 -14.32 -0.45 0.24
C LEU A 56 -14.81 0.61 -0.75
N GLN A 57 -14.32 0.56 -1.99
CA GLN A 57 -14.77 1.47 -3.05
C GLN A 57 -16.29 1.40 -3.30
N SER A 58 -16.90 0.23 -3.10
CA SER A 58 -18.35 0.02 -3.24
C SER A 58 -19.18 0.60 -2.11
N ASP A 59 -18.55 0.90 -0.96
CA ASP A 59 -19.18 1.42 0.25
C ASP A 59 -18.14 2.20 1.06
N SER A 60 -17.86 3.42 0.61
CA SER A 60 -16.83 4.30 1.19
C SER A 60 -17.22 4.89 2.55
N ASP A 61 -18.48 4.81 2.91
CA ASP A 61 -18.97 5.39 4.17
C ASP A 61 -18.95 4.38 5.32
N THR A 62 -18.78 3.10 5.02
CA THR A 62 -18.81 2.03 6.01
C THR A 62 -17.41 1.48 6.31
N ALA A 63 -16.95 1.73 7.54
CA ALA A 63 -15.69 1.16 8.04
C ALA A 63 -15.84 -0.34 8.32
N VAL A 64 -14.97 -1.15 7.74
CA VAL A 64 -14.83 -2.59 8.03
C VAL A 64 -13.59 -2.79 8.89
N SER A 65 -13.75 -3.40 10.07
CA SER A 65 -12.61 -3.69 10.94
C SER A 65 -11.69 -4.72 10.29
N ALA A 66 -10.38 -4.47 10.37
CA ALA A 66 -9.36 -5.40 9.88
C ALA A 66 -8.44 -5.86 11.00
N THR A 67 -7.92 -7.08 10.87
CA THR A 67 -6.89 -7.66 11.73
C THR A 67 -5.59 -7.80 10.97
N VAL A 68 -4.45 -7.60 11.64
CA VAL A 68 -3.13 -7.82 11.07
C VAL A 68 -2.89 -9.33 10.98
N VAL A 69 -2.62 -9.85 9.78
CA VAL A 69 -2.20 -11.25 9.55
C VAL A 69 -0.71 -11.39 9.80
N GLY A 70 0.07 -10.47 9.24
CA GLY A 70 1.51 -10.39 9.43
C GLY A 70 2.11 -9.27 8.58
N TYR A 71 3.43 -9.11 8.71
CA TYR A 71 4.16 -8.05 8.01
C TYR A 71 5.65 -8.39 7.84
N ASP A 72 6.27 -7.71 6.90
CA ASP A 72 7.73 -7.72 6.69
C ASP A 72 8.22 -6.26 6.69
N VAL A 73 8.92 -5.89 7.77
CA VAL A 73 9.45 -4.52 7.96
C VAL A 73 10.50 -4.18 6.92
N SER A 74 11.33 -5.16 6.55
CA SER A 74 12.43 -4.96 5.61
C SER A 74 11.94 -4.72 4.17
N ALA A 75 10.82 -5.31 3.81
CA ALA A 75 10.17 -5.13 2.51
C ALA A 75 9.11 -4.02 2.53
N ASP A 76 8.81 -3.44 3.69
CA ASP A 76 7.71 -2.48 3.89
C ASP A 76 6.35 -3.01 3.40
N LEU A 77 6.07 -4.30 3.65
CA LEU A 77 4.82 -4.96 3.27
C LEU A 77 4.07 -5.49 4.49
N ALA A 78 2.74 -5.47 4.40
CA ALA A 78 1.86 -6.05 5.40
C ALA A 78 0.62 -6.65 4.76
N VAL A 79 0.04 -7.64 5.43
CA VAL A 79 -1.23 -8.25 5.08
C VAL A 79 -2.21 -8.05 6.24
N VAL A 80 -3.38 -7.52 5.91
CA VAL A 80 -4.51 -7.41 6.84
C VAL A 80 -5.68 -8.23 6.32
N LYS A 81 -6.58 -8.63 7.21
CA LYS A 81 -7.75 -9.46 6.89
C LYS A 81 -9.03 -8.77 7.36
N ILE A 82 -10.02 -8.70 6.49
CA ILE A 82 -11.39 -8.31 6.83
C ILE A 82 -12.31 -9.53 6.75
N ASP A 83 -13.37 -9.52 7.54
CA ASP A 83 -14.40 -10.58 7.53
C ASP A 83 -15.46 -10.27 6.46
N LYS A 84 -15.04 -10.36 5.19
CA LYS A 84 -15.91 -10.24 4.00
C LYS A 84 -15.45 -11.20 2.92
N THR A 85 -16.40 -11.70 2.14
CA THR A 85 -16.18 -12.61 1.02
C THR A 85 -16.81 -12.08 -0.26
N GLY A 86 -16.44 -12.65 -1.40
CA GLY A 86 -16.95 -12.22 -2.71
C GLY A 86 -16.36 -10.88 -3.15
N LEU A 87 -15.17 -10.54 -2.65
CA LEU A 87 -14.50 -9.30 -3.00
C LEU A 87 -13.80 -9.42 -4.37
N PRO A 88 -13.72 -8.30 -5.12
CA PRO A 88 -13.01 -8.28 -6.40
C PRO A 88 -11.50 -8.29 -6.17
N ALA A 89 -10.90 -9.48 -6.14
CA ALA A 89 -9.45 -9.64 -6.04
C ALA A 89 -8.76 -9.08 -7.29
N ILE A 90 -7.59 -8.46 -7.10
CA ILE A 90 -6.80 -7.91 -8.21
C ILE A 90 -6.18 -9.05 -9.03
N GLU A 91 -6.10 -8.87 -10.34
CA GLU A 91 -5.34 -9.76 -11.20
C GLU A 91 -3.84 -9.48 -11.04
N ILE A 92 -3.06 -10.53 -10.80
CA ILE A 92 -1.61 -10.45 -10.61
C ILE A 92 -0.92 -10.47 -11.96
N GLY A 93 -0.07 -9.47 -12.21
CA GLY A 93 0.82 -9.41 -13.36
C GLY A 93 2.16 -10.10 -13.12
N ASP A 94 3.16 -9.76 -13.93
CA ASP A 94 4.52 -10.28 -13.82
C ASP A 94 5.53 -9.14 -13.95
N SER A 95 6.17 -8.79 -12.81
CA SER A 95 7.15 -7.70 -12.78
C SER A 95 8.47 -8.05 -13.48
N SER A 96 8.78 -9.32 -13.73
CA SER A 96 9.98 -9.74 -14.47
C SER A 96 9.93 -9.42 -15.96
N THR A 97 8.74 -9.17 -16.50
CA THR A 97 8.52 -8.86 -17.92
C THR A 97 8.42 -7.37 -18.23
N LEU A 98 8.49 -6.52 -17.21
CA LEU A 98 8.36 -5.07 -17.34
C LEU A 98 9.48 -4.45 -18.17
N LYS A 99 9.14 -3.37 -18.86
CA LYS A 99 10.09 -2.59 -19.68
C LYS A 99 9.96 -1.11 -19.39
N VAL A 100 11.08 -0.41 -19.36
CA VAL A 100 11.10 1.05 -19.31
C VAL A 100 10.32 1.62 -20.50
N GLY A 101 9.51 2.65 -20.25
CA GLY A 101 8.58 3.24 -21.23
C GLY A 101 7.21 2.59 -21.28
N GLN A 102 6.99 1.45 -20.61
CA GLN A 102 5.68 0.80 -20.51
C GLN A 102 4.71 1.64 -19.67
N THR A 103 3.44 1.67 -20.05
CA THR A 103 2.40 2.37 -19.26
C THR A 103 2.32 1.81 -17.84
N ALA A 104 2.29 2.72 -16.88
CA ALA A 104 2.04 2.44 -15.47
C ALA A 104 0.89 3.34 -14.96
N ILE A 105 -0.05 2.76 -14.23
CA ILE A 105 -1.21 3.44 -13.67
C ILE A 105 -1.19 3.21 -12.17
N ALA A 106 -1.07 4.29 -11.41
CA ALA A 106 -1.13 4.23 -9.95
C ALA A 106 -2.55 4.51 -9.47
N VAL A 107 -3.02 3.68 -8.56
CA VAL A 107 -4.34 3.78 -7.93
C VAL A 107 -4.18 3.80 -6.43
N GLY A 108 -4.83 4.76 -5.77
CA GLY A 108 -4.72 4.92 -4.32
C GLY A 108 -5.61 6.03 -3.79
N ASN A 109 -5.31 6.50 -2.59
CA ASN A 109 -6.10 7.51 -1.88
C ASN A 109 -5.21 8.70 -1.48
N PRO A 110 -4.65 9.47 -2.44
CA PRO A 110 -3.72 10.55 -2.16
C PRO A 110 -4.42 11.64 -1.33
N GLY A 111 -3.83 11.99 -0.18
CA GLY A 111 -4.43 12.98 0.72
C GLY A 111 -5.65 12.47 1.51
N GLY A 112 -5.82 11.14 1.59
CA GLY A 112 -6.80 10.49 2.47
C GLY A 112 -8.10 10.08 1.79
N MET A 113 -9.13 9.86 2.62
CA MET A 113 -10.41 9.30 2.19
C MET A 113 -11.19 10.19 1.23
N ASP A 114 -10.99 11.52 1.29
CA ASP A 114 -11.66 12.49 0.40
C ASP A 114 -11.32 12.26 -1.09
N PHE A 115 -10.14 11.67 -1.37
CA PHE A 115 -9.67 11.37 -2.71
C PHE A 115 -9.58 9.86 -2.98
N MET A 116 -10.42 9.08 -2.31
CA MET A 116 -10.43 7.63 -2.46
C MET A 116 -10.63 7.19 -3.91
N GLY A 117 -9.76 6.27 -4.36
CA GLY A 117 -9.80 5.71 -5.71
C GLY A 117 -9.24 6.63 -6.78
N SER A 118 -8.41 7.62 -6.40
CA SER A 118 -7.72 8.46 -7.38
C SER A 118 -6.77 7.65 -8.25
N VAL A 119 -6.69 8.05 -9.51
CA VAL A 119 -5.87 7.40 -10.53
C VAL A 119 -4.91 8.40 -11.14
N SER A 120 -3.64 8.05 -11.21
CA SER A 120 -2.64 8.77 -11.99
C SER A 120 -2.00 7.83 -13.00
N LYS A 121 -1.55 8.37 -14.14
CA LYS A 121 -0.96 7.61 -15.22
C LYS A 121 0.41 8.17 -15.58
N GLY A 122 1.35 7.29 -15.77
CA GLY A 122 2.69 7.55 -16.26
C GLY A 122 3.27 6.34 -16.98
N ILE A 123 4.57 6.19 -16.88
CA ILE A 123 5.33 5.08 -17.44
C ILE A 123 6.23 4.44 -16.38
N ILE A 124 6.73 3.27 -16.67
CA ILE A 124 7.89 2.71 -15.97
C ILE A 124 9.10 3.53 -16.38
N SER A 125 9.65 4.32 -15.45
CA SER A 125 10.81 5.20 -15.69
C SER A 125 12.13 4.49 -15.43
N GLY A 126 12.13 3.42 -14.62
CA GLY A 126 13.29 2.61 -14.32
C GLY A 126 12.91 1.29 -13.64
N LEU A 127 13.80 0.33 -13.73
CA LEU A 127 13.70 -0.99 -13.09
C LEU A 127 14.95 -1.22 -12.24
N ASP A 128 14.85 -2.15 -11.29
CA ASP A 128 15.96 -2.56 -10.42
C ASP A 128 16.61 -1.37 -9.70
N ARG A 129 15.78 -0.41 -9.26
CA ARG A 129 16.25 0.74 -8.49
C ARG A 129 16.46 0.33 -7.04
N THR A 130 17.73 0.20 -6.65
CA THR A 130 18.08 -0.11 -5.26
C THR A 130 18.06 1.16 -4.44
N ILE A 131 17.18 1.20 -3.43
CA ILE A 131 17.14 2.26 -2.43
C ILE A 131 17.56 1.65 -1.10
N GLN A 132 18.49 2.28 -0.43
CA GLN A 132 18.90 1.92 0.92
C GLN A 132 18.01 2.68 1.89
N LEU A 133 17.10 1.98 2.54
CA LEU A 133 16.36 2.51 3.69
C LEU A 133 17.27 2.53 4.91
N GLU A 134 17.07 3.51 5.81
CA GLU A 134 17.84 3.64 7.04
C GLU A 134 17.86 2.29 7.81
N ASN A 135 19.07 1.73 7.96
CA ASN A 135 19.36 0.46 8.69
C ASN A 135 18.77 -0.83 8.10
N THR A 136 18.39 -0.88 6.84
CA THR A 136 17.76 -2.07 6.26
C THR A 136 18.39 -2.52 4.95
N THR A 137 18.01 -3.72 4.56
CA THR A 137 18.30 -4.44 3.33
C THR A 137 18.02 -3.57 2.09
N GLU A 138 18.83 -3.69 1.07
CA GLU A 138 18.58 -3.12 -0.25
C GLU A 138 17.28 -3.70 -0.82
N ILE A 139 16.36 -2.82 -1.22
CA ILE A 139 15.11 -3.20 -1.87
C ILE A 139 15.18 -2.78 -3.34
N ASN A 140 14.88 -3.70 -4.23
CA ASN A 140 14.72 -3.39 -5.65
C ASN A 140 13.34 -2.82 -5.91
N LEU A 141 13.26 -1.70 -6.58
CA LEU A 141 12.03 -0.96 -6.82
C LEU A 141 11.80 -0.69 -8.31
N ILE A 142 10.52 -0.59 -8.67
CA ILE A 142 10.07 -0.02 -9.93
C ILE A 142 10.01 1.49 -9.73
N GLN A 143 10.62 2.26 -10.64
CA GLN A 143 10.48 3.70 -10.73
C GLN A 143 9.41 4.06 -11.74
N THR A 144 8.54 5.01 -11.41
CA THR A 144 7.50 5.56 -12.30
C THR A 144 7.41 7.08 -12.17
N ASP A 145 6.95 7.75 -13.21
CA ASP A 145 6.57 9.17 -13.19
C ASP A 145 5.06 9.37 -12.97
N ALA A 146 4.28 8.29 -12.82
CA ALA A 146 2.93 8.38 -12.29
C ALA A 146 2.98 9.01 -10.88
N ALA A 147 2.09 9.96 -10.61
CA ALA A 147 2.10 10.69 -9.34
C ALA A 147 1.87 9.76 -8.15
N ILE A 148 2.89 9.57 -7.32
CA ILE A 148 2.84 8.85 -6.04
C ILE A 148 3.00 9.88 -4.92
N ASN A 149 1.97 10.04 -4.12
CA ASN A 149 1.90 11.01 -3.02
C ASN A 149 1.50 10.30 -1.72
N PRO A 150 1.68 10.92 -0.55
CA PRO A 150 1.14 10.42 0.72
C PRO A 150 -0.34 10.04 0.58
N GLY A 151 -0.72 8.85 1.08
CA GLY A 151 -2.02 8.24 0.89
C GLY A 151 -2.07 7.19 -0.23
N ASN A 152 -1.21 7.28 -1.27
CA ASN A 152 -1.08 6.22 -2.28
C ASN A 152 -0.28 5.01 -1.78
N SER A 153 0.46 5.13 -0.67
CA SER A 153 1.19 4.01 -0.06
C SER A 153 0.27 2.82 0.20
N GLY A 154 0.69 1.64 -0.21
CA GLY A 154 -0.10 0.41 -0.14
C GLY A 154 -1.11 0.24 -1.28
N GLY A 155 -1.28 1.24 -2.14
CA GLY A 155 -2.10 1.18 -3.35
C GLY A 155 -1.42 0.46 -4.51
N ALA A 156 -2.18 0.24 -5.57
CA ALA A 156 -1.74 -0.54 -6.71
C ALA A 156 -0.99 0.30 -7.75
N LEU A 157 0.10 -0.25 -8.28
CA LEU A 157 0.63 0.09 -9.59
C LEU A 157 0.20 -1.00 -10.56
N VAL A 158 -0.55 -0.64 -11.60
CA VAL A 158 -1.07 -1.60 -12.58
C VAL A 158 -0.58 -1.28 -13.99
N ASN A 159 -0.58 -2.30 -14.85
CA ASN A 159 -0.31 -2.13 -16.29
C ASN A 159 -1.58 -1.68 -17.03
N SER A 160 -1.49 -1.51 -18.37
CA SER A 160 -2.62 -1.11 -19.21
C SER A 160 -3.77 -2.13 -19.30
N SER A 161 -3.54 -3.36 -18.83
CA SER A 161 -4.56 -4.42 -18.74
C SER A 161 -5.22 -4.48 -17.35
N GLY A 162 -4.82 -3.60 -16.42
CA GLY A 162 -5.34 -3.61 -15.04
C GLY A 162 -4.68 -4.63 -14.11
N GLN A 163 -3.64 -5.31 -14.56
CA GLN A 163 -2.92 -6.29 -13.74
C GLN A 163 -1.94 -5.59 -12.81
N LEU A 164 -1.86 -6.06 -11.56
CA LEU A 164 -0.93 -5.55 -10.55
C LEU A 164 0.52 -5.83 -10.99
N ILE A 165 1.33 -4.80 -11.06
CA ILE A 165 2.77 -4.89 -11.36
C ILE A 165 3.64 -4.41 -10.18
N GLY A 166 3.05 -3.73 -9.21
CA GLY A 166 3.74 -3.31 -7.99
C GLY A 166 2.82 -2.71 -6.95
N VAL A 167 3.35 -2.52 -5.74
CA VAL A 167 2.69 -1.82 -4.62
C VAL A 167 3.35 -0.46 -4.44
N ASN A 168 2.58 0.61 -4.56
CA ASN A 168 3.07 1.98 -4.42
C ASN A 168 3.61 2.25 -3.02
N SER A 169 4.73 2.97 -2.91
CA SER A 169 5.26 3.43 -1.64
C SER A 169 5.71 4.89 -1.73
N ALA A 170 4.95 5.78 -1.12
CA ALA A 170 5.30 7.21 -1.06
C ALA A 170 6.49 7.46 -0.11
N LYS A 171 6.74 6.56 0.87
CA LYS A 171 7.88 6.65 1.79
C LYS A 171 9.23 6.52 1.06
N MET A 172 9.25 5.82 -0.08
CA MET A 172 10.45 5.60 -0.88
C MET A 172 10.77 6.79 -1.80
N ALA A 173 9.82 7.73 -1.99
CA ALA A 173 10.05 8.95 -2.72
C ALA A 173 10.88 9.91 -1.86
N SER A 174 12.01 10.39 -2.39
CA SER A 174 12.80 11.42 -1.73
C SER A 174 12.15 12.79 -1.96
N ASP A 175 12.03 13.61 -0.91
CA ASP A 175 11.53 14.99 -0.98
C ASP A 175 12.32 15.89 -1.97
N ASN A 176 13.47 15.41 -2.45
CA ASN A 176 14.36 16.14 -3.33
C ASN A 176 14.14 15.85 -4.83
N PHE A 177 13.24 14.93 -5.20
CA PHE A 177 13.06 14.50 -6.59
C PHE A 177 11.59 14.55 -7.01
N GLU A 178 11.16 15.68 -7.57
CA GLU A 178 9.83 15.78 -8.19
C GLU A 178 9.70 14.82 -9.39
N GLY A 179 8.55 14.17 -9.52
CA GLY A 179 8.25 13.28 -10.64
C GLY A 179 8.90 11.90 -10.57
N MET A 180 9.40 11.49 -9.40
CA MET A 180 9.92 10.15 -9.15
C MET A 180 9.08 9.43 -8.10
N GLY A 181 8.26 8.49 -8.54
CA GLY A 181 7.52 7.56 -7.67
C GLY A 181 8.18 6.18 -7.69
N PHE A 182 7.91 5.39 -6.64
CA PHE A 182 8.45 4.06 -6.50
C PHE A 182 7.37 3.05 -6.10
N ALA A 183 7.54 1.80 -6.57
CA ALA A 183 6.68 0.69 -6.20
C ALA A 183 7.50 -0.58 -5.97
N ILE A 184 7.06 -1.41 -5.04
CA ILE A 184 7.63 -2.72 -4.75
C ILE A 184 7.16 -3.68 -5.86
N PRO A 185 8.07 -4.41 -6.57
CA PRO A 185 7.69 -5.29 -7.66
C PRO A 185 6.72 -6.39 -7.24
N VAL A 186 5.72 -6.70 -8.07
CA VAL A 186 4.65 -7.65 -7.69
C VAL A 186 5.15 -9.06 -7.41
N ASN A 187 6.20 -9.54 -8.09
CA ASN A 187 6.72 -10.89 -7.83
C ASN A 187 7.29 -11.01 -6.41
N ASP A 188 7.95 -9.94 -5.90
CA ASP A 188 8.42 -9.88 -4.52
C ASP A 188 7.24 -9.77 -3.54
N VAL A 189 6.24 -8.94 -3.89
CA VAL A 189 5.01 -8.79 -3.09
C VAL A 189 4.32 -10.12 -2.90
N VAL A 190 4.05 -10.88 -3.98
CA VAL A 190 3.39 -12.19 -3.92
C VAL A 190 4.20 -13.17 -3.07
N SER A 191 5.51 -13.26 -3.31
CA SER A 191 6.40 -14.16 -2.55
C SER A 191 6.36 -13.90 -1.05
N ILE A 192 6.34 -12.62 -0.64
CA ILE A 192 6.31 -12.22 0.78
C ILE A 192 4.92 -12.43 1.36
N CYS A 193 3.87 -12.00 0.66
CA CYS A 193 2.49 -12.09 1.15
C CYS A 193 2.01 -13.53 1.31
N ASP A 194 2.34 -14.43 0.35
CA ASP A 194 1.99 -15.84 0.44
C ASP A 194 2.67 -16.52 1.64
N ARG A 195 3.91 -16.13 1.96
CA ARG A 195 4.61 -16.60 3.16
C ARG A 195 3.98 -16.07 4.47
N ILE A 196 3.40 -14.85 4.44
CA ILE A 196 2.70 -14.28 5.60
C ILE A 196 1.35 -14.97 5.83
N ILE A 197 0.66 -15.36 4.75
CA ILE A 197 -0.68 -15.96 4.81
C ILE A 197 -0.62 -17.46 5.16
N SER A 198 0.47 -18.17 4.76
CA SER A 198 0.65 -19.62 5.01
C SER A 198 0.97 -19.92 6.48
#